data_7a9834a59e3f6e69f82ad770437afab3
#
_entry.id   7a9834a59e3f6e69f82ad770437afab3
#
_cell.length_a   1.000
_cell.length_b   1.000
_cell.length_c   1.000
_cell.angle_alpha   90.00
_cell.angle_beta   90.00
_cell.angle_gamma   90.00
#
_symmetry.space_group_name_H-M   'P 1'
#
loop_
_entity.id
_entity.type
_entity.pdbx_description
1 polymer ?
#
loop_
_entity_poly.entity_id
_entity_poly.type
_entity_poly.pdbx_seq_one_letter_code
_entity_poly.pdbx_strand_id
1 'polypeptide(L)'
;MTVNESTQSAAHAGAEQPSRFDPNALVQIRRVRKSFGAHQVLRDISLSVPAGSVTVLLGPSGSGKSTLLRCINHLETIDGGRIIVDGDLIGYRRVGNKNHEMTPRQIAKQRENIGMVFQKFNLFPHMTALENVMEAPVGVAKRSKAESKQRALDLLARVGLADFAGHYPAQLSGGQQQRVAIARALAMDPKLMLCDEPTSALDPELVGDVLDVMRELANEGMTMIVVTHEIGFARGVADQVVFMDDGLVVESGPPSEVLDNPQRQRTRNFLESVK
;
A
#
# COMPACT_ATOMS: atom_id res chain seq x y z
N MET A 1 33.61 20.50 -50.76
CA MET A 1 33.68 20.77 -49.29
C MET A 1 32.50 20.11 -48.66
N THR A 2 32.74 18.93 -48.10
CA THR A 2 31.77 18.06 -47.44
C THR A 2 31.82 18.32 -45.95
N VAL A 3 30.74 18.76 -45.37
CA VAL A 3 30.60 18.89 -43.89
C VAL A 3 29.82 17.70 -43.39
N ASN A 4 30.46 16.94 -42.54
CA ASN A 4 29.95 15.73 -41.89
C ASN A 4 29.28 16.16 -40.59
N GLU A 5 27.96 16.07 -40.47
CA GLU A 5 27.23 16.19 -39.21
C GLU A 5 27.04 14.79 -38.61
N SER A 6 27.86 14.47 -37.62
CA SER A 6 27.72 13.31 -36.78
C SER A 6 26.70 13.59 -35.67
N THR A 7 25.49 13.09 -35.86
CA THR A 7 24.44 13.05 -34.85
C THR A 7 24.83 12.03 -33.74
N GLN A 8 25.19 12.54 -32.59
CA GLN A 8 25.33 11.73 -31.36
C GLN A 8 23.95 11.36 -30.84
N SER A 9 23.51 10.16 -31.14
CA SER A 9 22.39 9.50 -30.47
C SER A 9 22.87 9.08 -29.09
N ALA A 10 22.46 9.81 -28.04
CA ALA A 10 22.66 9.40 -26.66
C ALA A 10 21.72 8.24 -26.37
N ALA A 11 22.25 7.03 -26.42
CA ALA A 11 21.59 5.84 -25.94
C ALA A 11 21.35 5.97 -24.43
N HIS A 12 20.09 6.10 -24.03
CA HIS A 12 19.66 5.85 -22.67
C HIS A 12 19.85 4.35 -22.42
N ALA A 13 20.98 3.99 -21.83
CA ALA A 13 21.19 2.68 -21.25
C ALA A 13 20.17 2.51 -20.13
N GLY A 14 19.13 1.72 -20.38
CA GLY A 14 18.20 1.30 -19.36
C GLY A 14 18.97 0.56 -18.28
N ALA A 15 19.04 1.16 -17.09
CA ALA A 15 19.58 0.50 -15.92
C ALA A 15 18.74 -0.77 -15.66
N GLU A 16 19.35 -1.93 -15.81
CA GLU A 16 18.77 -3.19 -15.35
C GLU A 16 18.46 -3.05 -13.87
N GLN A 17 17.18 -3.06 -13.56
CA GLN A 17 16.71 -3.10 -12.17
C GLN A 17 17.05 -4.49 -11.62
N PRO A 18 17.82 -4.61 -10.52
CA PRO A 18 18.00 -5.88 -9.85
C PRO A 18 16.77 -6.17 -8.99
N SER A 19 15.61 -6.39 -9.61
CA SER A 19 14.50 -6.96 -8.88
C SER A 19 14.73 -8.45 -8.82
N ARG A 20 15.04 -8.97 -7.64
CA ARG A 20 14.87 -10.40 -7.33
C ARG A 20 13.38 -10.70 -7.43
N PHE A 21 12.94 -10.97 -8.64
CA PHE A 21 11.55 -11.31 -8.89
C PHE A 21 11.29 -12.70 -8.28
N ASP A 22 10.51 -12.74 -7.19
CA ASP A 22 10.05 -13.99 -6.58
C ASP A 22 8.69 -14.36 -7.19
N PRO A 23 8.61 -15.47 -7.97
CA PRO A 23 7.37 -15.94 -8.55
C PRO A 23 6.36 -16.45 -7.51
N ASN A 24 6.81 -16.73 -6.28
CA ASN A 24 5.98 -17.23 -5.18
C ASN A 24 5.55 -16.10 -4.21
N ALA A 25 5.94 -14.86 -4.48
CA ALA A 25 5.53 -13.72 -3.65
C ALA A 25 4.02 -13.55 -3.62
N LEU A 26 3.47 -13.12 -2.46
CA LEU A 26 2.04 -12.83 -2.31
C LEU A 26 1.59 -11.73 -3.27
N VAL A 27 2.41 -10.68 -3.44
CA VAL A 27 2.14 -9.61 -4.40
C VAL A 27 3.23 -9.60 -5.47
N GLN A 28 2.80 -9.62 -6.73
CA GLN A 28 3.70 -9.53 -7.88
C GLN A 28 3.25 -8.38 -8.77
N ILE A 29 4.08 -7.37 -8.90
CA ILE A 29 3.89 -6.22 -9.76
C ILE A 29 4.87 -6.35 -10.92
N ARG A 30 4.39 -6.39 -12.16
CA ARG A 30 5.23 -6.63 -13.33
C ARG A 30 5.00 -5.57 -14.38
N ARG A 31 5.99 -4.70 -14.58
CA ARG A 31 6.03 -3.67 -15.61
C ARG A 31 4.76 -2.82 -15.65
N VAL A 32 4.28 -2.44 -14.46
CA VAL A 32 3.05 -1.66 -14.32
C VAL A 32 3.28 -0.23 -14.81
N ARG A 33 2.35 0.22 -15.65
CA ARG A 33 2.32 1.59 -16.18
C ARG A 33 0.96 2.21 -15.91
N LYS A 34 0.96 3.50 -15.56
CA LYS A 34 -0.26 4.28 -15.35
C LYS A 34 -0.04 5.72 -15.77
N SER A 35 -1.00 6.25 -16.51
CA SER A 35 -1.03 7.66 -16.91
C SER A 35 -2.38 8.29 -16.55
N PHE A 36 -2.37 9.59 -16.31
CA PHE A 36 -3.57 10.42 -16.20
C PHE A 36 -3.48 11.50 -17.28
N GLY A 37 -4.27 11.35 -18.33
CA GLY A 37 -4.12 12.15 -19.53
C GLY A 37 -2.71 11.98 -20.16
N ALA A 38 -2.01 13.07 -20.38
CA ALA A 38 -0.65 13.05 -20.95
C ALA A 38 0.46 12.78 -19.91
N HIS A 39 0.13 12.80 -18.60
CA HIS A 39 1.11 12.62 -17.53
C HIS A 39 1.25 11.15 -17.10
N GLN A 40 2.42 10.55 -17.36
CA GLN A 40 2.73 9.18 -16.96
C GLN A 40 3.22 9.17 -15.51
N VAL A 41 2.43 8.58 -14.59
CA VAL A 41 2.69 8.54 -13.15
C VAL A 41 3.44 7.27 -12.74
N LEU A 42 3.17 6.13 -13.38
CA LEU A 42 3.93 4.90 -13.16
C LEU A 42 4.59 4.47 -14.45
N ARG A 43 5.93 4.27 -14.39
CA ARG A 43 6.78 4.02 -15.55
C ARG A 43 7.46 2.65 -15.42
N ASP A 44 6.75 1.58 -15.79
CA ASP A 44 7.29 0.20 -15.83
C ASP A 44 7.70 -0.35 -14.45
N ILE A 45 6.89 -0.11 -13.41
CA ILE A 45 7.15 -0.56 -12.04
C ILE A 45 7.12 -2.07 -11.96
N SER A 46 8.18 -2.66 -11.38
CA SER A 46 8.27 -4.08 -11.06
C SER A 46 8.72 -4.29 -9.62
N LEU A 47 7.96 -5.08 -8.85
CA LEU A 47 8.16 -5.31 -7.42
C LEU A 47 7.54 -6.65 -7.02
N SER A 48 8.17 -7.35 -6.07
CA SER A 48 7.63 -8.55 -5.43
C SER A 48 7.58 -8.35 -3.92
N VAL A 49 6.46 -8.76 -3.29
CA VAL A 49 6.28 -8.70 -1.83
C VAL A 49 5.99 -10.12 -1.34
N PRO A 50 6.92 -10.74 -0.58
CA PRO A 50 6.70 -12.06 0.02
C PRO A 50 5.54 -12.06 1.01
N ALA A 51 4.91 -13.22 1.22
CA ALA A 51 3.92 -13.39 2.28
C ALA A 51 4.58 -13.17 3.66
N GLY A 52 3.87 -12.51 4.57
CA GLY A 52 4.34 -12.23 5.93
C GLY A 52 5.42 -11.14 6.01
N SER A 53 5.70 -10.42 4.93
CA SER A 53 6.71 -9.36 4.91
C SER A 53 6.09 -7.95 4.84
N VAL A 54 6.86 -6.97 5.31
CA VAL A 54 6.54 -5.55 5.25
C VAL A 54 7.40 -4.87 4.21
N THR A 55 6.76 -4.34 3.16
CA THR A 55 7.42 -3.48 2.16
C THR A 55 7.04 -2.03 2.39
N VAL A 56 8.03 -1.18 2.59
CA VAL A 56 7.82 0.27 2.76
C VAL A 56 8.17 1.00 1.46
N LEU A 57 7.25 1.83 0.97
CA LEU A 57 7.44 2.70 -0.20
C LEU A 57 7.80 4.11 0.27
N LEU A 58 8.97 4.60 -0.09
CA LEU A 58 9.49 5.93 0.20
C LEU A 58 9.65 6.75 -1.09
N GLY A 59 9.71 8.06 -0.95
CA GLY A 59 10.01 8.97 -2.06
C GLY A 59 9.24 10.28 -1.97
N PRO A 60 9.56 11.27 -2.79
CA PRO A 60 8.93 12.59 -2.79
C PRO A 60 7.43 12.51 -3.13
N SER A 61 6.69 13.57 -2.79
CA SER A 61 5.31 13.72 -3.22
C SER A 61 5.22 13.71 -4.75
N GLY A 62 4.20 13.04 -5.29
CA GLY A 62 4.04 12.89 -6.74
C GLY A 62 4.87 11.77 -7.40
N SER A 63 5.69 11.02 -6.65
CA SER A 63 6.48 9.91 -7.23
C SER A 63 5.67 8.67 -7.62
N GLY A 64 4.35 8.65 -7.38
CA GLY A 64 3.45 7.56 -7.79
C GLY A 64 3.12 6.52 -6.73
N LYS A 65 3.61 6.64 -5.48
CA LYS A 65 3.42 5.65 -4.39
C LYS A 65 1.94 5.33 -4.12
N SER A 66 1.12 6.35 -3.81
CA SER A 66 -0.32 6.17 -3.56
C SER A 66 -1.06 5.67 -4.80
N THR A 67 -0.63 6.08 -5.99
CA THR A 67 -1.19 5.56 -7.26
C THR A 67 -0.90 4.06 -7.40
N LEU A 68 0.31 3.62 -7.04
CA LEU A 68 0.68 2.21 -7.06
C LEU A 68 -0.20 1.39 -6.09
N LEU A 69 -0.38 1.86 -4.83
CA LEU A 69 -1.28 1.21 -3.88
C LEU A 69 -2.70 1.10 -4.42
N ARG A 70 -3.22 2.17 -5.01
CA ARG A 70 -4.57 2.17 -5.60
C ARG A 70 -4.69 1.23 -6.80
N CYS A 71 -3.62 1.04 -7.57
CA CYS A 71 -3.60 0.05 -8.64
C CYS A 71 -3.61 -1.40 -8.08
N ILE A 72 -2.91 -1.67 -6.96
CA ILE A 72 -2.91 -2.99 -6.31
C ILE A 72 -4.32 -3.37 -5.83
N ASN A 73 -5.06 -2.41 -5.26
CA ASN A 73 -6.45 -2.62 -4.83
C ASN A 73 -7.48 -2.37 -5.95
N HIS A 74 -7.03 -2.17 -7.19
CA HIS A 74 -7.87 -1.86 -8.35
C HIS A 74 -8.85 -0.70 -8.12
N LEU A 75 -8.48 0.28 -7.29
CA LEU A 75 -9.15 1.58 -7.22
C LEU A 75 -8.77 2.47 -8.40
N GLU A 76 -7.60 2.19 -8.98
CA GLU A 76 -7.13 2.73 -10.25
C GLU A 76 -6.79 1.59 -11.21
N THR A 77 -7.19 1.70 -12.47
CA THR A 77 -6.83 0.76 -13.51
C THR A 77 -5.41 1.02 -14.01
N ILE A 78 -4.69 -0.02 -14.36
CA ILE A 78 -3.36 0.08 -14.99
C ILE A 78 -3.49 0.22 -16.52
N ASP A 79 -2.56 0.93 -17.16
CA ASP A 79 -2.51 1.05 -18.62
C ASP A 79 -1.62 -0.02 -19.28
N GLY A 80 -0.81 -0.71 -18.47
CA GLY A 80 0.03 -1.80 -18.95
C GLY A 80 0.70 -2.55 -17.81
N GLY A 81 1.25 -3.72 -18.13
CA GLY A 81 1.80 -4.63 -17.12
C GLY A 81 0.74 -5.53 -16.51
N ARG A 82 1.00 -5.99 -15.27
CA ARG A 82 0.08 -6.81 -14.50
C ARG A 82 0.37 -6.75 -13.00
N ILE A 83 -0.67 -6.92 -12.19
CA ILE A 83 -0.60 -7.05 -10.74
C ILE A 83 -1.27 -8.37 -10.37
N ILE A 84 -0.58 -9.19 -9.57
CA ILE A 84 -1.07 -10.46 -9.06
C ILE A 84 -1.01 -10.38 -7.54
N VAL A 85 -2.11 -10.72 -6.86
CA VAL A 85 -2.18 -10.83 -5.41
C VAL A 85 -2.73 -12.21 -5.07
N ASP A 86 -2.00 -12.97 -4.27
CA ASP A 86 -2.39 -14.33 -3.86
C ASP A 86 -2.73 -15.24 -5.05
N GLY A 87 -1.99 -15.13 -6.15
CA GLY A 87 -2.22 -15.86 -7.39
C GLY A 87 -3.27 -15.30 -8.32
N ASP A 88 -4.11 -14.38 -7.87
CA ASP A 88 -5.17 -13.75 -8.66
C ASP A 88 -4.66 -12.54 -9.44
N LEU A 89 -4.94 -12.50 -10.74
CA LEU A 89 -4.69 -11.32 -11.58
C LEU A 89 -5.71 -10.23 -11.24
N ILE A 90 -5.25 -9.14 -10.69
CA ILE A 90 -6.12 -8.06 -10.17
C ILE A 90 -6.83 -7.33 -11.32
N GLY A 91 -8.18 -7.26 -11.21
CA GLY A 91 -9.08 -6.57 -12.14
C GLY A 91 -9.31 -7.30 -13.46
N TYR A 92 -8.59 -8.39 -13.73
CA TYR A 92 -8.67 -9.11 -15.01
C TYR A 92 -8.76 -10.62 -14.81
N ARG A 93 -9.41 -11.29 -15.75
CA ARG A 93 -9.38 -12.75 -15.88
C ARG A 93 -8.76 -13.15 -17.20
N ARG A 94 -7.99 -14.21 -17.21
CA ARG A 94 -7.43 -14.76 -18.42
C ARG A 94 -8.44 -15.69 -19.09
N VAL A 95 -8.73 -15.46 -20.39
CA VAL A 95 -9.55 -16.33 -21.22
C VAL A 95 -8.74 -16.64 -22.48
N GLY A 96 -8.23 -17.85 -22.59
CA GLY A 96 -7.24 -18.22 -23.62
C GLY A 96 -5.96 -17.37 -23.49
N ASN A 97 -5.62 -16.63 -24.55
CA ASN A 97 -4.45 -15.75 -24.59
C ASN A 97 -4.78 -14.27 -24.33
N LYS A 98 -6.01 -13.93 -23.95
CA LYS A 98 -6.43 -12.55 -23.72
C LYS A 98 -6.82 -12.32 -22.26
N ASN A 99 -6.50 -11.14 -21.75
CA ASN A 99 -7.02 -10.67 -20.48
C ASN A 99 -8.34 -9.92 -20.73
N HIS A 100 -9.39 -10.29 -20.01
CA HIS A 100 -10.68 -9.63 -20.01
C HIS A 100 -10.88 -8.93 -18.68
N GLU A 101 -11.33 -7.69 -18.71
CA GLU A 101 -11.68 -6.95 -17.51
C GLU A 101 -12.80 -7.65 -16.75
N MET A 102 -12.68 -7.70 -15.45
CA MET A 102 -13.69 -8.27 -14.56
C MET A 102 -14.85 -7.31 -14.36
N THR A 103 -16.03 -7.86 -14.06
CA THR A 103 -17.17 -7.05 -13.66
C THR A 103 -16.91 -6.40 -12.29
N PRO A 104 -17.57 -5.26 -11.95
CA PRO A 104 -17.41 -4.61 -10.64
C PRO A 104 -17.64 -5.55 -9.46
N ARG A 105 -18.59 -6.50 -9.59
CA ARG A 105 -18.87 -7.51 -8.55
C ARG A 105 -17.71 -8.49 -8.36
N GLN A 106 -17.04 -8.90 -9.43
CA GLN A 106 -15.87 -9.78 -9.36
C GLN A 106 -14.66 -9.05 -8.77
N ILE A 107 -14.47 -7.78 -9.13
CA ILE A 107 -13.43 -6.92 -8.54
C ILE A 107 -13.66 -6.73 -7.05
N ALA A 108 -14.91 -6.45 -6.63
CA ALA A 108 -15.26 -6.35 -5.21
C ALA A 108 -14.91 -7.64 -4.44
N LYS A 109 -15.08 -8.82 -5.06
CA LYS A 109 -14.68 -10.10 -4.47
C LYS A 109 -13.17 -10.23 -4.28
N GLN A 110 -12.36 -9.75 -5.22
CA GLN A 110 -10.90 -9.73 -5.07
C GLN A 110 -10.47 -8.81 -3.92
N ARG A 111 -11.15 -7.67 -3.74
CA ARG A 111 -10.87 -6.71 -2.66
C ARG A 111 -11.16 -7.25 -1.26
N GLU A 112 -11.97 -8.29 -1.10
CA GLU A 112 -12.23 -8.89 0.21
C GLU A 112 -10.95 -9.37 0.91
N ASN A 113 -9.93 -9.77 0.14
CA ASN A 113 -8.64 -10.24 0.63
C ASN A 113 -7.59 -9.13 0.79
N ILE A 114 -7.94 -7.86 0.47
CA ILE A 114 -7.02 -6.73 0.49
C ILE A 114 -7.59 -5.64 1.39
N GLY A 115 -7.03 -5.49 2.58
CA GLY A 115 -7.34 -4.37 3.47
C GLY A 115 -6.67 -3.09 2.98
N MET A 116 -7.34 -1.95 3.15
CA MET A 116 -6.76 -0.65 2.82
C MET A 116 -7.04 0.38 3.90
N VAL A 117 -5.97 1.02 4.36
CA VAL A 117 -5.96 2.13 5.30
C VAL A 117 -5.56 3.38 4.54
N PHE A 118 -6.39 4.42 4.60
CA PHE A 118 -6.23 5.66 3.86
C PHE A 118 -5.67 6.77 4.75
N GLN A 119 -5.03 7.75 4.14
CA GLN A 119 -4.54 8.96 4.79
C GLN A 119 -5.64 9.73 5.55
N LYS A 120 -6.84 9.83 4.99
CA LYS A 120 -7.99 10.57 5.54
C LYS A 120 -8.98 9.66 6.28
N PHE A 121 -8.54 8.60 6.93
CA PHE A 121 -9.35 7.65 7.71
C PHE A 121 -10.54 7.03 6.94
N ASN A 122 -11.33 7.82 6.22
CA ASN A 122 -12.48 7.44 5.40
C ASN A 122 -13.54 6.63 6.18
N LEU A 123 -13.75 6.97 7.46
CA LEU A 123 -14.83 6.38 8.25
C LEU A 123 -16.18 6.88 7.77
N PHE A 124 -17.21 6.04 7.92
CA PHE A 124 -18.59 6.42 7.70
C PHE A 124 -19.07 7.33 8.85
N PRO A 125 -19.33 8.62 8.62
CA PRO A 125 -19.56 9.59 9.70
C PRO A 125 -20.89 9.36 10.44
N HIS A 126 -21.83 8.65 9.83
CA HIS A 126 -23.15 8.30 10.39
C HIS A 126 -23.17 6.96 11.12
N MET A 127 -22.04 6.28 11.21
CA MET A 127 -21.85 4.99 11.90
C MET A 127 -20.91 5.17 13.08
N THR A 128 -21.15 4.44 14.16
CA THR A 128 -20.23 4.33 15.30
C THR A 128 -18.94 3.61 14.91
N ALA A 129 -17.93 3.62 15.78
CA ALA A 129 -16.68 2.85 15.56
C ALA A 129 -16.99 1.36 15.36
N LEU A 130 -17.84 0.78 16.19
CA LEU A 130 -18.27 -0.61 16.08
C LEU A 130 -18.95 -0.88 14.73
N GLU A 131 -19.90 -0.04 14.32
CA GLU A 131 -20.62 -0.20 13.06
C GLU A 131 -19.70 -0.05 11.84
N ASN A 132 -18.74 0.87 11.88
CA ASN A 132 -17.72 1.02 10.86
C ASN A 132 -16.90 -0.27 10.65
N VAL A 133 -16.54 -0.96 11.74
CA VAL A 133 -15.77 -2.21 11.68
C VAL A 133 -16.65 -3.39 11.23
N MET A 134 -17.94 -3.39 11.59
CA MET A 134 -18.89 -4.47 11.25
C MET A 134 -19.40 -4.39 9.81
N GLU A 135 -19.36 -3.23 9.17
CA GLU A 135 -20.07 -2.98 7.91
C GLU A 135 -19.69 -3.99 6.82
N ALA A 136 -18.39 -4.14 6.52
CA ALA A 136 -17.95 -5.03 5.46
C ALA A 136 -18.16 -6.53 5.77
N PRO A 137 -17.84 -7.06 6.98
CA PRO A 137 -18.18 -8.43 7.36
C PRO A 137 -19.65 -8.78 7.16
N VAL A 138 -20.57 -7.89 7.56
CA VAL A 138 -22.02 -8.12 7.43
C VAL A 138 -22.50 -7.85 6.00
N GLY A 139 -22.14 -6.68 5.46
CA GLY A 139 -22.67 -6.19 4.18
C GLY A 139 -22.07 -6.92 2.97
N VAL A 140 -20.78 -7.20 2.99
CA VAL A 140 -20.03 -7.80 1.87
C VAL A 140 -19.85 -9.31 2.08
N ALA A 141 -19.20 -9.72 3.17
CA ALA A 141 -18.90 -11.14 3.43
C ALA A 141 -20.10 -11.95 3.90
N LYS A 142 -21.24 -11.31 4.19
CA LYS A 142 -22.48 -11.95 4.64
C LYS A 142 -22.34 -12.78 5.94
N ARG A 143 -21.37 -12.42 6.78
CA ARG A 143 -21.20 -13.02 8.11
C ARG A 143 -22.39 -12.65 9.01
N SER A 144 -22.65 -13.45 10.04
CA SER A 144 -23.71 -13.14 11.00
C SER A 144 -23.42 -11.84 11.75
N LYS A 145 -24.46 -11.10 12.13
CA LYS A 145 -24.30 -9.85 12.91
C LYS A 145 -23.66 -10.12 14.29
N ALA A 146 -24.00 -11.26 14.92
CA ALA A 146 -23.46 -11.61 16.23
C ALA A 146 -21.96 -11.90 16.17
N GLU A 147 -21.52 -12.72 15.22
CA GLU A 147 -20.11 -13.02 14.97
C GLU A 147 -19.32 -11.74 14.59
N SER A 148 -19.86 -10.95 13.65
CA SER A 148 -19.24 -9.70 13.22
C SER A 148 -19.11 -8.68 14.36
N LYS A 149 -20.12 -8.62 15.27
CA LYS A 149 -20.05 -7.75 16.43
C LYS A 149 -18.96 -8.17 17.41
N GLN A 150 -18.87 -9.46 17.72
CA GLN A 150 -17.83 -9.96 18.62
C GLN A 150 -16.44 -9.69 18.03
N ARG A 151 -16.23 -10.06 16.76
CA ARG A 151 -14.97 -9.80 16.06
C ARG A 151 -14.61 -8.32 16.03
N ALA A 152 -15.58 -7.44 15.80
CA ALA A 152 -15.36 -5.98 15.78
C ALA A 152 -14.97 -5.44 17.17
N LEU A 153 -15.59 -5.94 18.24
CA LEU A 153 -15.22 -5.58 19.63
C LEU A 153 -13.79 -6.04 19.95
N ASP A 154 -13.43 -7.26 19.56
CA ASP A 154 -12.07 -7.80 19.75
C ASP A 154 -11.03 -6.97 18.99
N LEU A 155 -11.32 -6.57 17.76
CA LEU A 155 -10.44 -5.71 16.96
C LEU A 155 -10.33 -4.29 17.54
N LEU A 156 -11.43 -3.70 18.01
CA LEU A 156 -11.38 -2.40 18.68
C LEU A 156 -10.57 -2.47 19.98
N ALA A 157 -10.74 -3.54 20.77
CA ALA A 157 -9.91 -3.75 21.96
C ALA A 157 -8.43 -3.89 21.60
N ARG A 158 -8.10 -4.63 20.56
CA ARG A 158 -6.74 -4.81 20.04
C ARG A 158 -6.05 -3.49 19.65
N VAL A 159 -6.79 -2.55 19.07
CA VAL A 159 -6.26 -1.22 18.75
C VAL A 159 -6.42 -0.20 19.89
N GLY A 160 -6.72 -0.66 21.13
CA GLY A 160 -6.85 0.19 22.31
C GLY A 160 -8.10 1.07 22.35
N LEU A 161 -9.20 0.64 21.70
CA LEU A 161 -10.43 1.42 21.56
C LEU A 161 -11.69 0.69 22.07
N ALA A 162 -11.54 -0.23 23.05
CA ALA A 162 -12.67 -0.98 23.60
C ALA A 162 -13.80 -0.08 24.11
N ASP A 163 -13.44 0.98 24.86
CA ASP A 163 -14.37 1.94 25.46
C ASP A 163 -15.00 2.91 24.44
N PHE A 164 -14.47 2.96 23.23
CA PHE A 164 -14.90 3.87 22.18
C PHE A 164 -15.82 3.23 21.13
N ALA A 165 -16.21 1.97 21.30
CA ALA A 165 -17.03 1.23 20.33
C ALA A 165 -18.33 1.94 19.93
N GLY A 166 -18.97 2.64 20.87
CA GLY A 166 -20.21 3.40 20.64
C GLY A 166 -20.01 4.83 20.13
N HIS A 167 -18.78 5.31 19.97
CA HIS A 167 -18.51 6.69 19.55
C HIS A 167 -18.58 6.83 18.02
N TYR A 168 -19.10 7.98 17.58
CA TYR A 168 -19.09 8.38 16.17
C TYR A 168 -17.73 9.02 15.81
N PRO A 169 -17.32 9.01 14.51
CA PRO A 169 -16.04 9.59 14.11
C PRO A 169 -15.79 11.02 14.60
N ALA A 170 -16.81 11.86 14.63
CA ALA A 170 -16.70 13.24 15.14
C ALA A 170 -16.36 13.35 16.65
N GLN A 171 -16.50 12.26 17.40
CA GLN A 171 -16.20 12.18 18.83
C GLN A 171 -14.82 11.57 19.11
N LEU A 172 -14.09 11.19 18.06
CA LEU A 172 -12.80 10.52 18.13
C LEU A 172 -11.68 11.46 17.70
N SER A 173 -10.52 11.38 18.36
CA SER A 173 -9.31 12.05 17.87
C SER A 173 -8.85 11.48 16.52
N GLY A 174 -7.97 12.17 15.80
CA GLY A 174 -7.43 11.69 14.54
C GLY A 174 -6.77 10.32 14.67
N GLY A 175 -5.94 10.12 15.69
CA GLY A 175 -5.29 8.83 15.96
C GLY A 175 -6.30 7.72 16.31
N GLN A 176 -7.36 8.04 17.05
CA GLN A 176 -8.46 7.09 17.31
C GLN A 176 -9.20 6.74 16.04
N GLN A 177 -9.52 7.70 15.17
CA GLN A 177 -10.16 7.45 13.88
C GLN A 177 -9.29 6.55 12.99
N GLN A 178 -7.98 6.77 12.97
CA GLN A 178 -7.06 5.94 12.20
C GLN A 178 -7.00 4.51 12.74
N ARG A 179 -6.98 4.34 14.06
CA ARG A 179 -7.01 3.00 14.68
C ARG A 179 -8.33 2.28 14.40
N VAL A 180 -9.47 2.98 14.36
CA VAL A 180 -10.75 2.40 13.87
C VAL A 180 -10.64 2.00 12.39
N ALA A 181 -10.00 2.81 11.53
CA ALA A 181 -9.81 2.47 10.12
C ALA A 181 -8.92 1.23 9.94
N ILE A 182 -7.88 1.04 10.78
CA ILE A 182 -7.06 -0.18 10.82
C ILE A 182 -7.93 -1.38 11.25
N ALA A 183 -8.69 -1.27 12.36
CA ALA A 183 -9.58 -2.33 12.83
C ALA A 183 -10.62 -2.72 11.75
N ARG A 184 -11.19 -1.74 11.04
CA ARG A 184 -12.11 -1.97 9.92
C ARG A 184 -11.44 -2.75 8.78
N ALA A 185 -10.22 -2.41 8.42
CA ALA A 185 -9.48 -3.12 7.38
C ALA A 185 -9.19 -4.58 7.79
N LEU A 186 -8.86 -4.82 9.07
CA LEU A 186 -8.62 -6.16 9.61
C LEU A 186 -9.88 -7.02 9.75
N ALA A 187 -11.07 -6.42 9.80
CA ALA A 187 -12.32 -7.14 10.04
C ALA A 187 -12.70 -8.14 8.93
N MET A 188 -12.14 -7.98 7.75
CA MET A 188 -12.31 -8.90 6.60
C MET A 188 -11.30 -10.04 6.59
N ASP A 189 -10.37 -10.12 7.56
CA ASP A 189 -9.25 -11.08 7.62
C ASP A 189 -8.40 -11.05 6.33
N PRO A 190 -7.89 -9.88 5.94
CA PRO A 190 -7.19 -9.70 4.66
C PRO A 190 -5.84 -10.43 4.67
N LYS A 191 -5.41 -10.91 3.48
CA LYS A 191 -4.08 -11.46 3.26
C LYS A 191 -3.02 -10.39 3.04
N LEU A 192 -3.44 -9.20 2.64
CA LEU A 192 -2.60 -8.04 2.35
C LEU A 192 -3.21 -6.78 2.95
N MET A 193 -2.39 -6.00 3.64
CA MET A 193 -2.75 -4.65 4.11
C MET A 193 -2.00 -3.61 3.28
N LEU A 194 -2.73 -2.68 2.71
CA LEU A 194 -2.21 -1.50 2.02
C LEU A 194 -2.42 -0.27 2.89
N CYS A 195 -1.35 0.44 3.24
CA CYS A 195 -1.42 1.62 4.10
C CYS A 195 -0.88 2.84 3.34
N ASP A 196 -1.77 3.78 3.01
CA ASP A 196 -1.44 5.00 2.25
C ASP A 196 -1.27 6.17 3.23
N GLU A 197 -0.04 6.45 3.64
CA GLU A 197 0.34 7.52 4.57
C GLU A 197 -0.50 7.54 5.87
N PRO A 198 -0.54 6.46 6.65
CA PRO A 198 -1.48 6.30 7.76
C PRO A 198 -1.31 7.30 8.90
N THR A 199 -0.21 8.03 8.95
CA THR A 199 0.10 9.00 10.03
C THR A 199 0.11 10.46 9.57
N SER A 200 0.09 10.74 8.28
CA SER A 200 0.33 12.09 7.74
C SER A 200 -0.77 13.13 8.05
N ALA A 201 -1.97 12.66 8.45
CA ALA A 201 -3.09 13.53 8.85
C ALA A 201 -3.22 13.64 10.37
N LEU A 202 -2.21 13.21 11.15
CA LEU A 202 -2.22 13.18 12.61
C LEU A 202 -1.29 14.22 13.20
N ASP A 203 -1.66 14.70 14.40
CA ASP A 203 -0.75 15.46 15.25
C ASP A 203 0.44 14.55 15.67
N PRO A 204 1.66 15.11 15.80
CA PRO A 204 2.87 14.32 16.09
C PRO A 204 2.76 13.44 17.34
N GLU A 205 2.06 13.89 18.38
CA GLU A 205 1.84 13.15 19.62
C GLU A 205 0.97 11.90 19.46
N LEU A 206 0.14 11.83 18.39
CA LEU A 206 -0.76 10.69 18.09
C LEU A 206 -0.17 9.68 17.11
N VAL A 207 0.97 10.00 16.50
CA VAL A 207 1.62 9.14 15.51
C VAL A 207 2.09 7.84 16.14
N GLY A 208 2.65 7.91 17.35
CA GLY A 208 3.21 6.76 18.07
C GLY A 208 2.21 5.61 18.21
N ASP A 209 1.01 5.90 18.71
CA ASP A 209 -0.05 4.92 18.94
C ASP A 209 -0.43 4.13 17.66
N VAL A 210 -0.49 4.83 16.52
CA VAL A 210 -0.84 4.21 15.23
C VAL A 210 0.30 3.33 14.72
N LEU A 211 1.54 3.81 14.84
CA LEU A 211 2.73 3.04 14.46
C LEU A 211 2.92 1.80 15.32
N ASP A 212 2.58 1.85 16.61
CA ASP A 212 2.66 0.70 17.52
C ASP A 212 1.70 -0.41 17.10
N VAL A 213 0.45 -0.06 16.78
CA VAL A 213 -0.50 -1.03 16.20
C VAL A 213 0.05 -1.65 14.91
N MET A 214 0.65 -0.85 14.04
CA MET A 214 1.24 -1.37 12.79
C MET A 214 2.46 -2.26 13.04
N ARG A 215 3.29 -1.97 14.07
CA ARG A 215 4.41 -2.85 14.49
C ARG A 215 3.90 -4.20 15.00
N GLU A 216 2.85 -4.19 15.80
CA GLU A 216 2.23 -5.45 16.27
C GLU A 216 1.75 -6.31 15.11
N LEU A 217 1.05 -5.72 14.13
CA LEU A 217 0.62 -6.43 12.93
C LEU A 217 1.79 -7.01 12.12
N ALA A 218 2.90 -6.26 11.99
CA ALA A 218 4.10 -6.73 11.34
C ALA A 218 4.71 -7.94 12.07
N ASN A 219 4.83 -7.86 13.39
CA ASN A 219 5.38 -8.93 14.22
C ASN A 219 4.54 -10.21 14.18
N GLU A 220 3.23 -10.09 13.94
CA GLU A 220 2.33 -11.23 13.75
C GLU A 220 2.38 -11.84 12.33
N GLY A 221 3.21 -11.28 11.44
CA GLY A 221 3.39 -11.77 10.08
C GLY A 221 2.33 -11.28 9.09
N MET A 222 1.66 -10.16 9.37
CA MET A 222 0.78 -9.52 8.40
C MET A 222 1.57 -9.02 7.20
N THR A 223 1.21 -9.42 5.99
CA THR A 223 1.81 -8.85 4.78
C THR A 223 1.33 -7.42 4.60
N MET A 224 2.25 -6.47 4.50
CA MET A 224 1.93 -5.06 4.37
C MET A 224 2.72 -4.37 3.27
N ILE A 225 2.06 -3.45 2.56
CA ILE A 225 2.72 -2.42 1.73
C ILE A 225 2.35 -1.07 2.32
N VAL A 226 3.33 -0.33 2.80
CA VAL A 226 3.14 0.91 3.56
C VAL A 226 3.81 2.08 2.84
N VAL A 227 3.04 3.07 2.43
CA VAL A 227 3.57 4.39 2.05
C VAL A 227 3.67 5.22 3.31
N THR A 228 4.84 5.74 3.63
CA THR A 228 5.04 6.56 4.83
C THR A 228 6.23 7.51 4.65
N HIS A 229 6.29 8.54 5.49
CA HIS A 229 7.46 9.41 5.67
C HIS A 229 8.20 9.10 7.01
N GLU A 230 7.69 8.13 7.78
CA GLU A 230 8.26 7.72 9.07
C GLU A 230 9.47 6.80 8.87
N ILE A 231 10.66 7.39 8.69
CA ILE A 231 11.91 6.62 8.46
C ILE A 231 12.24 5.70 9.63
N GLY A 232 11.97 6.15 10.87
CA GLY A 232 12.17 5.33 12.08
C GLY A 232 11.30 4.07 12.08
N PHE A 233 10.04 4.18 11.63
CA PHE A 233 9.14 3.04 11.46
C PHE A 233 9.68 2.10 10.36
N ALA A 234 10.01 2.64 9.19
CA ALA A 234 10.56 1.84 8.08
C ALA A 234 11.80 1.05 8.51
N ARG A 235 12.72 1.69 9.27
CA ARG A 235 13.93 1.04 9.78
C ARG A 235 13.65 -0.10 10.74
N GLY A 236 12.61 0.02 11.57
CA GLY A 236 12.29 -0.93 12.63
C GLY A 236 11.46 -2.13 12.19
N VAL A 237 10.69 -2.02 11.10
CA VAL A 237 9.71 -3.07 10.73
C VAL A 237 9.80 -3.54 9.28
N ALA A 238 10.43 -2.79 8.38
CA ALA A 238 10.45 -3.17 6.97
C ALA A 238 11.43 -4.32 6.72
N ASP A 239 10.97 -5.34 5.97
CA ASP A 239 11.83 -6.34 5.36
C ASP A 239 12.43 -5.80 4.05
N GLN A 240 11.69 -4.94 3.38
CA GLN A 240 12.08 -4.29 2.14
C GLN A 240 11.69 -2.82 2.14
N VAL A 241 12.61 -1.96 1.72
CA VAL A 241 12.37 -0.56 1.42
C VAL A 241 12.51 -0.35 -0.08
N VAL A 242 11.55 0.36 -0.67
CA VAL A 242 11.53 0.72 -2.09
C VAL A 242 11.46 2.24 -2.20
N PHE A 243 12.51 2.83 -2.73
CA PHE A 243 12.54 4.25 -3.00
C PHE A 243 12.05 4.53 -4.42
N MET A 244 10.98 5.33 -4.53
CA MET A 244 10.37 5.73 -5.79
C MET A 244 10.58 7.21 -6.07
N ASP A 245 10.92 7.53 -7.32
CA ASP A 245 10.98 8.89 -7.82
C ASP A 245 10.57 8.94 -9.29
N ASP A 246 9.85 9.98 -9.69
CA ASP A 246 9.38 10.22 -11.07
C ASP A 246 8.76 8.98 -11.74
N GLY A 247 7.94 8.22 -10.97
CA GLY A 247 7.24 7.05 -11.45
C GLY A 247 8.12 5.81 -11.66
N LEU A 248 9.34 5.80 -11.15
CA LEU A 248 10.29 4.68 -11.25
C LEU A 248 10.69 4.17 -9.86
N VAL A 249 11.05 2.89 -9.76
CA VAL A 249 11.81 2.36 -8.63
C VAL A 249 13.28 2.73 -8.87
N VAL A 250 13.82 3.60 -8.03
CA VAL A 250 15.20 4.08 -8.10
C VAL A 250 16.14 3.15 -7.34
N GLU A 251 15.68 2.68 -6.17
CA GLU A 251 16.46 1.80 -5.30
C GLU A 251 15.52 0.92 -4.49
N SER A 252 15.90 -0.35 -4.24
CA SER A 252 15.15 -1.25 -3.40
C SER A 252 16.09 -2.27 -2.74
N GLY A 253 15.80 -2.61 -1.49
CA GLY A 253 16.59 -3.55 -0.70
C GLY A 253 16.14 -3.54 0.75
N PRO A 254 16.87 -4.26 1.65
CA PRO A 254 16.62 -4.19 3.07
C PRO A 254 16.89 -2.77 3.61
N PRO A 255 16.31 -2.39 4.78
CA PRO A 255 16.53 -1.07 5.39
C PRO A 255 18.00 -0.68 5.54
N SER A 256 18.87 -1.61 5.90
CA SER A 256 20.30 -1.37 6.05
C SER A 256 21.00 -0.94 4.75
N GLU A 257 20.48 -1.34 3.59
CA GLU A 257 21.04 -0.93 2.31
C GLU A 257 20.44 0.41 1.84
N VAL A 258 19.10 0.55 1.88
CA VAL A 258 18.42 1.71 1.30
C VAL A 258 18.42 2.92 2.24
N LEU A 259 18.30 2.70 3.57
CA LEU A 259 18.20 3.80 4.54
C LEU A 259 19.55 4.17 5.16
N ASP A 260 20.44 3.17 5.39
CA ASP A 260 21.69 3.40 6.10
C ASP A 260 22.88 3.56 5.14
N ASN A 261 22.84 2.88 3.99
CA ASN A 261 23.93 2.93 2.98
C ASN A 261 23.38 3.04 1.54
N PRO A 262 22.57 4.08 1.23
CA PRO A 262 21.97 4.23 -0.09
C PRO A 262 23.00 4.38 -1.19
N GLN A 263 22.86 3.60 -2.26
CA GLN A 263 23.79 3.58 -3.39
C GLN A 263 23.47 4.67 -4.42
N ARG A 264 22.23 5.11 -4.47
CA ARG A 264 21.76 6.11 -5.44
C ARG A 264 21.82 7.53 -4.84
N GLN A 265 22.42 8.47 -5.59
CA GLN A 265 22.51 9.86 -5.12
C GLN A 265 21.13 10.47 -4.84
N ARG A 266 20.11 10.10 -5.63
CA ARG A 266 18.75 10.59 -5.45
C ARG A 266 18.13 10.13 -4.14
N THR A 267 18.38 8.87 -3.73
CA THR A 267 17.97 8.32 -2.43
C THR A 267 18.67 9.06 -1.27
N ARG A 268 19.98 9.30 -1.39
CA ARG A 268 20.75 10.06 -0.37
C ARG A 268 20.17 11.46 -0.17
N ASN A 269 19.97 12.20 -1.25
CA ASN A 269 19.43 13.58 -1.19
C ASN A 269 18.05 13.61 -0.54
N PHE A 270 17.20 12.62 -0.83
CA PHE A 270 15.88 12.51 -0.21
C PHE A 270 15.99 12.24 1.30
N LEU A 271 16.79 11.27 1.70
CA LEU A 271 16.95 10.91 3.12
C LEU A 271 17.58 12.04 3.95
N GLU A 272 18.43 12.88 3.35
CA GLU A 272 18.98 14.08 4.00
C GLU A 272 17.91 15.16 4.21
N SER A 273 16.90 15.24 3.33
CA SER A 273 15.85 16.26 3.40
C SER A 273 14.73 15.91 4.38
N VAL A 274 14.63 14.66 4.86
CA VAL A 274 13.59 14.19 5.78
C VAL A 274 14.14 13.84 7.17
N LYS A 275 15.39 14.22 7.45
CA LYS A 275 16.04 14.16 8.79
C LYS A 275 15.59 15.36 9.63
#